data_53786b839e661b77addf3d83d7c97196
#
_entry.id   53786b839e661b77addf3d83d7c97196
#
_cell.length_a   1.000
_cell.length_b   1.000
_cell.length_c   1.000
_cell.angle_alpha   90.00
_cell.angle_beta   90.00
_cell.angle_gamma   90.00
#
_symmetry.space_group_name_H-M   'P 1'
#
loop_
_entity.id
_entity.type
_entity.pdbx_description
1 polymer ?
#
loop_
_entity_poly.entity_id
_entity_poly.type
_entity_poly.pdbx_seq_one_letter_code
_entity_poly.pdbx_strand_id
1 'polypeptide(L)'
;EGYLLKVLDRQNQLVRPPVENVDLAIVVTATTEQEFSTNLLDRQLVALAVAGIHAVIYFAKTDLLSPATYANRQALAAAYERIGYQVIVDETAFSDASLTAVRQSLAGHVAVVMGQTGAGKSTLLNHLQPGLDLATGEISQALNRGKHTTCKVSLIPIADGLVADTPGFSSYEVFDIAANELTQYFPEFVRIGQDCKFRGCVHINEPQ
;
A
#
# COMPACT_ATOMS: atom_id res chain seq x y z
N GLU A 1 -31.78 -7.25 -8.04
CA GLU A 1 -31.50 -8.69 -7.88
C GLU A 1 -30.42 -9.08 -8.87
N GLY A 2 -29.40 -9.82 -8.41
CA GLY A 2 -28.30 -10.30 -9.22
C GLY A 2 -28.18 -11.83 -9.15
N TYR A 3 -27.57 -12.42 -10.16
CA TYR A 3 -27.33 -13.85 -10.21
C TYR A 3 -25.84 -14.13 -10.10
N LEU A 4 -25.45 -15.13 -9.29
CA LEU A 4 -24.09 -15.65 -9.26
C LEU A 4 -23.84 -16.45 -10.52
N LEU A 5 -22.99 -15.96 -11.42
CA LEU A 5 -22.68 -16.61 -12.69
C LEU A 5 -21.56 -17.62 -12.56
N LYS A 6 -20.51 -17.29 -11.79
CA LYS A 6 -19.33 -18.13 -11.63
C LYS A 6 -18.57 -17.73 -10.36
N VAL A 7 -17.97 -18.70 -9.69
CA VAL A 7 -16.95 -18.50 -8.66
C VAL A 7 -15.59 -18.66 -9.34
N LEU A 8 -14.71 -17.66 -9.19
CA LEU A 8 -13.35 -17.70 -9.73
C LEU A 8 -12.42 -18.42 -8.74
N ASP A 9 -11.35 -19.00 -9.27
CA ASP A 9 -10.33 -19.63 -8.46
C ASP A 9 -9.61 -18.58 -7.61
N ARG A 10 -9.33 -18.93 -6.34
CA ARG A 10 -8.58 -18.08 -5.44
C ARG A 10 -7.09 -18.10 -5.82
N GLN A 11 -6.53 -16.96 -6.12
CA GLN A 11 -5.09 -16.79 -6.40
C GLN A 11 -4.34 -16.32 -5.17
N ASN A 12 -4.93 -15.39 -4.41
CA ASN A 12 -4.40 -14.91 -3.14
C ASN A 12 -5.54 -14.51 -2.19
N GLN A 13 -5.18 -14.26 -0.94
CA GLN A 13 -6.12 -13.81 0.08
C GLN A 13 -5.41 -12.84 1.03
N LEU A 14 -6.02 -11.69 1.24
CA LEU A 14 -5.71 -10.84 2.39
C LEU A 14 -6.61 -11.25 3.57
N VAL A 15 -6.02 -11.38 4.75
CA VAL A 15 -6.78 -11.69 5.97
C VAL A 15 -7.49 -10.44 6.48
N ARG A 16 -6.84 -9.30 6.31
CA ARG A 16 -7.38 -7.97 6.64
C ARG A 16 -6.89 -6.97 5.61
N PRO A 17 -7.79 -6.41 4.82
CA PRO A 17 -9.22 -6.73 4.72
C PRO A 17 -9.46 -8.15 4.19
N PRO A 18 -10.59 -8.80 4.49
CA PRO A 18 -10.91 -10.11 3.94
C PRO A 18 -11.30 -9.96 2.46
N VAL A 19 -10.31 -9.84 1.61
CA VAL A 19 -10.44 -9.70 0.15
C VAL A 19 -9.56 -10.72 -0.53
N GLU A 20 -10.09 -11.34 -1.58
CA GLU A 20 -9.40 -12.32 -2.39
C GLU A 20 -9.11 -11.76 -3.79
N ASN A 21 -8.11 -12.34 -4.45
CA ASN A 21 -7.76 -12.01 -5.82
C ASN A 21 -7.42 -10.51 -6.01
N VAL A 22 -6.70 -9.94 -5.03
CA VAL A 22 -6.12 -8.60 -5.11
C VAL A 22 -4.74 -8.72 -5.76
N ASP A 23 -4.48 -7.93 -6.78
CA ASP A 23 -3.21 -7.94 -7.49
C ASP A 23 -2.39 -6.67 -7.29
N LEU A 24 -3.02 -5.61 -6.78
CA LEU A 24 -2.37 -4.31 -6.54
C LEU A 24 -2.72 -3.74 -5.15
N ALA A 25 -1.76 -3.09 -4.53
CA ALA A 25 -1.98 -2.26 -3.34
C ALA A 25 -1.39 -0.86 -3.52
N ILE A 26 -2.21 0.17 -3.29
CA ILE A 26 -1.72 1.54 -3.14
C ILE A 26 -1.41 1.77 -1.66
N VAL A 27 -0.13 1.86 -1.33
CA VAL A 27 0.34 2.09 0.05
C VAL A 27 0.45 3.58 0.30
N VAL A 28 -0.58 4.14 0.94
CA VAL A 28 -0.63 5.57 1.27
C VAL A 28 0.14 5.82 2.55
N THR A 29 1.25 6.54 2.45
CA THR A 29 2.14 6.84 3.55
C THR A 29 2.16 8.34 3.82
N ALA A 30 1.74 8.76 5.02
CA ALA A 30 1.87 10.14 5.44
C ALA A 30 3.36 10.49 5.61
N THR A 31 3.79 11.64 5.07
CA THR A 31 5.21 12.00 4.99
C THR A 31 5.65 13.05 6.01
N THR A 32 4.73 13.51 6.88
CA THR A 32 5.04 14.42 7.99
C THR A 32 5.98 13.75 8.99
N GLU A 33 6.87 14.51 9.61
CA GLU A 33 7.91 13.98 10.51
C GLU A 33 7.36 13.14 11.67
N GLN A 34 6.17 13.46 12.15
CA GLN A 34 5.54 12.77 13.28
C GLN A 34 4.88 11.44 12.89
N GLU A 35 4.49 11.28 11.62
CA GLU A 35 3.71 10.14 11.15
C GLU A 35 4.54 9.20 10.26
N PHE A 36 5.66 9.68 9.72
CA PHE A 36 6.45 8.94 8.76
C PHE A 36 7.37 7.91 9.43
N SER A 37 7.31 6.66 8.95
CA SER A 37 8.18 5.58 9.41
C SER A 37 8.53 4.67 8.24
N THR A 38 9.82 4.60 7.88
CA THR A 38 10.32 3.64 6.88
C THR A 38 10.11 2.21 7.35
N ASN A 39 10.35 1.91 8.63
CA ASN A 39 10.14 0.57 9.17
C ASN A 39 8.70 0.09 8.98
N LEU A 40 7.73 0.98 9.14
CA LEU A 40 6.33 0.62 8.90
C LEU A 40 6.06 0.41 7.43
N LEU A 41 6.58 1.28 6.55
CA LEU A 41 6.45 1.13 5.11
C LEU A 41 7.06 -0.19 4.64
N ASP A 42 8.29 -0.50 5.07
CA ASP A 42 8.97 -1.74 4.72
C ASP A 42 8.18 -2.98 5.17
N ARG A 43 7.63 -2.95 6.38
CA ARG A 43 6.74 -4.03 6.86
C ARG A 43 5.51 -4.21 5.97
N GLN A 44 4.92 -3.12 5.50
CA GLN A 44 3.79 -3.16 4.59
C GLN A 44 4.17 -3.78 3.25
N LEU A 45 5.33 -3.38 2.71
CA LEU A 45 5.83 -3.89 1.45
C LEU A 45 6.17 -5.39 1.52
N VAL A 46 6.81 -5.83 2.61
CA VAL A 46 7.06 -7.26 2.87
C VAL A 46 5.75 -8.04 2.94
N ALA A 47 4.76 -7.50 3.64
CA ALA A 47 3.44 -8.08 3.75
C ALA A 47 2.79 -8.36 2.40
N LEU A 48 2.85 -7.37 1.53
CA LEU A 48 2.31 -7.46 0.18
C LEU A 48 3.12 -8.44 -0.67
N ALA A 49 4.44 -8.43 -0.55
CA ALA A 49 5.31 -9.38 -1.25
C ALA A 49 5.01 -10.83 -0.87
N VAL A 50 4.78 -11.12 0.42
CA VAL A 50 4.36 -12.44 0.91
C VAL A 50 3.03 -12.87 0.31
N ALA A 51 2.08 -11.94 0.20
CA ALA A 51 0.77 -12.20 -0.40
C ALA A 51 0.80 -12.25 -1.94
N GLY A 52 1.95 -11.98 -2.58
CA GLY A 52 2.07 -11.91 -4.04
C GLY A 52 1.34 -10.72 -4.66
N ILE A 53 1.22 -9.61 -3.92
CA ILE A 53 0.51 -8.41 -4.33
C ILE A 53 1.51 -7.31 -4.69
N HIS A 54 1.36 -6.70 -5.86
CA HIS A 54 2.19 -5.57 -6.28
C HIS A 54 1.89 -4.33 -5.44
N ALA A 55 2.94 -3.58 -5.08
CA ALA A 55 2.82 -2.37 -4.29
C ALA A 55 3.18 -1.12 -5.11
N VAL A 56 2.32 -0.11 -5.00
CA VAL A 56 2.60 1.26 -5.44
C VAL A 56 2.61 2.15 -4.21
N ILE A 57 3.68 2.88 -3.99
CA ILE A 57 3.85 3.75 -2.83
C ILE A 57 3.32 5.14 -3.19
N TYR A 58 2.40 5.67 -2.41
CA TYR A 58 1.90 7.04 -2.55
C TYR A 58 2.30 7.86 -1.31
N PHE A 59 3.15 8.86 -1.50
CA PHE A 59 3.55 9.79 -0.44
C PHE A 59 2.51 10.90 -0.31
N ALA A 60 1.75 10.83 0.79
CA ALA A 60 0.70 11.78 1.11
C ALA A 60 1.17 12.89 2.04
N LYS A 61 0.43 14.00 2.10
CA LYS A 61 0.69 15.16 2.96
C LYS A 61 2.02 15.87 2.67
N THR A 62 2.48 15.79 1.45
CA THR A 62 3.73 16.43 0.98
C THR A 62 3.65 17.94 1.01
N ASP A 63 2.47 18.49 0.83
CA ASP A 63 2.12 19.90 0.92
C ASP A 63 2.34 20.52 2.32
N LEU A 64 2.44 19.68 3.34
CA LEU A 64 2.70 20.09 4.73
C LEU A 64 4.18 20.11 5.07
N LEU A 65 5.06 19.73 4.15
CA LEU A 65 6.48 19.60 4.40
C LEU A 65 7.24 20.92 4.18
N SER A 66 8.32 21.10 4.94
CA SER A 66 9.30 22.12 4.58
C SER A 66 10.05 21.73 3.32
N PRO A 67 10.61 22.67 2.54
CA PRO A 67 11.38 22.33 1.34
C PRO A 67 12.53 21.34 1.61
N ALA A 68 13.20 21.44 2.75
CA ALA A 68 14.27 20.53 3.13
C ALA A 68 13.74 19.11 3.42
N THR A 69 12.63 19.00 4.13
CA THR A 69 11.99 17.70 4.42
C THR A 69 11.44 17.09 3.13
N TYR A 70 10.86 17.89 2.24
CA TYR A 70 10.39 17.41 0.94
C TYR A 70 11.53 16.84 0.10
N ALA A 71 12.67 17.54 0.02
CA ALA A 71 13.86 17.04 -0.69
C ALA A 71 14.35 15.69 -0.14
N ASN A 72 14.31 15.51 1.18
CA ASN A 72 14.63 14.22 1.81
C ASN A 72 13.62 13.12 1.42
N ARG A 73 12.33 13.45 1.31
CA ARG A 73 11.30 12.50 0.86
C ARG A 73 11.45 12.13 -0.61
N GLN A 74 11.83 13.09 -1.46
CA GLN A 74 12.16 12.81 -2.86
C GLN A 74 13.37 11.87 -2.99
N ALA A 75 14.43 12.10 -2.20
CA ALA A 75 15.60 11.22 -2.19
C ALA A 75 15.25 9.79 -1.75
N LEU A 76 14.36 9.67 -0.78
CA LEU A 76 13.83 8.38 -0.30
C LEU A 76 12.95 7.71 -1.36
N ALA A 77 12.06 8.46 -2.02
CA ALA A 77 11.26 7.94 -3.13
C ALA A 77 12.15 7.36 -4.23
N ALA A 78 13.19 8.10 -4.65
CA ALA A 78 14.17 7.63 -5.61
C ALA A 78 14.94 6.38 -5.14
N ALA A 79 15.10 6.18 -3.83
CA ALA A 79 15.69 4.95 -3.29
C ALA A 79 14.75 3.75 -3.48
N TYR A 80 13.45 3.89 -3.16
CA TYR A 80 12.46 2.84 -3.40
C TYR A 80 12.28 2.53 -4.90
N GLU A 81 12.33 3.54 -5.77
CA GLU A 81 12.29 3.33 -7.23
C GLU A 81 13.49 2.52 -7.73
N ARG A 82 14.70 2.79 -7.23
CA ARG A 82 15.90 1.99 -7.56
C ARG A 82 15.79 0.53 -7.12
N ILE A 83 15.06 0.26 -6.07
CA ILE A 83 14.77 -1.10 -5.58
C ILE A 83 13.76 -1.80 -6.50
N GLY A 84 12.89 -1.05 -7.19
CA GLY A 84 11.93 -1.59 -8.13
C GLY A 84 10.47 -1.27 -7.81
N TYR A 85 10.20 -0.47 -6.78
CA TYR A 85 8.84 -0.01 -6.50
C TYR A 85 8.45 1.19 -7.36
N GLN A 86 7.19 1.26 -7.76
CA GLN A 86 6.63 2.50 -8.27
C GLN A 86 6.32 3.43 -7.09
N VAL A 87 6.83 4.67 -7.16
CA VAL A 87 6.59 5.69 -6.13
C VAL A 87 5.93 6.90 -6.75
N ILE A 88 4.86 7.37 -6.12
CA ILE A 88 4.16 8.60 -6.50
C ILE A 88 4.41 9.62 -5.40
N VAL A 89 5.16 10.66 -5.74
CA VAL A 89 5.49 11.78 -4.86
C VAL A 89 5.37 13.07 -5.64
N ASP A 90 4.66 14.04 -5.11
CA ASP A 90 4.49 15.36 -5.70
C ASP A 90 4.50 16.41 -4.57
N GLU A 91 5.03 17.61 -4.84
CA GLU A 91 5.05 18.72 -3.87
C GLU A 91 3.63 19.21 -3.57
N THR A 92 2.76 19.16 -4.58
CA THR A 92 1.36 19.54 -4.46
C THR A 92 0.51 18.30 -4.15
N ALA A 93 -0.14 18.28 -2.99
CA ALA A 93 -1.05 17.21 -2.64
C ALA A 93 -2.16 17.07 -3.68
N PHE A 94 -2.41 15.84 -4.10
CA PHE A 94 -3.46 15.49 -5.06
C PHE A 94 -3.40 16.26 -6.40
N SER A 95 -2.18 16.56 -6.87
CA SER A 95 -1.99 17.15 -8.20
C SER A 95 -2.59 16.28 -9.31
N ASP A 96 -2.94 16.89 -10.44
CA ASP A 96 -3.45 16.13 -11.60
C ASP A 96 -2.44 15.08 -12.07
N ALA A 97 -1.13 15.35 -11.95
CA ALA A 97 -0.08 14.41 -12.31
C ALA A 97 -0.09 13.20 -11.36
N SER A 98 -0.11 13.42 -10.04
CA SER A 98 -0.15 12.35 -9.04
C SER A 98 -1.43 11.52 -9.13
N LEU A 99 -2.59 12.15 -9.30
CA LEU A 99 -3.88 11.45 -9.46
C LEU A 99 -3.92 10.65 -10.77
N THR A 100 -3.35 11.18 -11.86
CA THR A 100 -3.24 10.46 -13.13
C THR A 100 -2.34 9.24 -13.00
N ALA A 101 -1.20 9.35 -12.31
CA ALA A 101 -0.32 8.22 -12.05
C ALA A 101 -1.02 7.12 -11.24
N VAL A 102 -1.80 7.49 -10.20
CA VAL A 102 -2.60 6.52 -9.44
C VAL A 102 -3.66 5.85 -10.30
N ARG A 103 -4.38 6.63 -11.14
CA ARG A 103 -5.39 6.06 -12.07
C ARG A 103 -4.77 5.07 -13.05
N GLN A 104 -3.60 5.40 -13.60
CA GLN A 104 -2.87 4.50 -14.50
C GLN A 104 -2.45 3.20 -13.81
N SER A 105 -2.02 3.30 -12.55
CA SER A 105 -1.67 2.10 -11.77
C SER A 105 -2.89 1.23 -11.45
N LEU A 106 -4.06 1.81 -11.27
CA LEU A 106 -5.30 1.09 -10.93
C LEU A 106 -5.95 0.40 -12.15
N ALA A 107 -5.67 0.87 -13.37
CA ALA A 107 -6.35 0.41 -14.56
C ALA A 107 -6.17 -1.10 -14.81
N GLY A 108 -7.28 -1.83 -14.88
CA GLY A 108 -7.29 -3.28 -15.10
C GLY A 108 -6.99 -4.13 -13.87
N HIS A 109 -6.79 -3.51 -12.70
CA HIS A 109 -6.42 -4.20 -11.46
C HIS A 109 -7.58 -4.29 -10.46
N VAL A 110 -7.51 -5.31 -9.61
CA VAL A 110 -8.29 -5.38 -8.36
C VAL A 110 -7.36 -4.93 -7.23
N ALA A 111 -7.58 -3.73 -6.73
CA ALA A 111 -6.67 -3.06 -5.83
C ALA A 111 -7.24 -2.88 -4.42
N VAL A 112 -6.34 -2.74 -3.45
CA VAL A 112 -6.63 -2.22 -2.11
C VAL A 112 -5.88 -0.91 -1.88
N VAL A 113 -6.44 -0.02 -1.05
CA VAL A 113 -5.75 1.18 -0.57
C VAL A 113 -5.41 0.98 0.90
N MET A 114 -4.13 0.94 1.21
CA MET A 114 -3.58 0.65 2.54
C MET A 114 -2.82 1.84 3.10
N GLY A 115 -2.56 1.80 4.40
CA GLY A 115 -1.79 2.83 5.10
C GLY A 115 -2.35 3.11 6.48
N GLN A 116 -1.61 3.84 7.30
CA GLN A 116 -2.02 4.20 8.65
C GLN A 116 -3.36 4.96 8.68
N THR A 117 -4.00 4.93 9.85
CA THR A 117 -5.12 5.82 10.14
C THR A 117 -4.64 7.27 10.02
N GLY A 118 -5.40 8.09 9.32
CA GLY A 118 -5.02 9.49 9.08
C GLY A 118 -4.03 9.72 7.94
N ALA A 119 -3.49 8.69 7.28
CA ALA A 119 -2.54 8.84 6.18
C ALA A 119 -3.10 9.53 4.92
N GLY A 120 -4.44 9.66 4.80
CA GLY A 120 -5.07 10.32 3.67
C GLY A 120 -5.73 9.39 2.65
N LYS A 121 -5.94 8.11 2.98
CA LYS A 121 -6.58 7.11 2.09
C LYS A 121 -7.94 7.55 1.54
N SER A 122 -8.87 7.87 2.44
CA SER A 122 -10.22 8.32 2.05
C SER A 122 -10.18 9.62 1.25
N THR A 123 -9.25 10.52 1.58
CA THR A 123 -9.04 11.77 0.84
C THR A 123 -8.57 11.47 -0.58
N LEU A 124 -7.58 10.57 -0.74
CA LEU A 124 -7.10 10.14 -2.06
C LEU A 124 -8.24 9.53 -2.89
N LEU A 125 -9.02 8.61 -2.31
CA LEU A 125 -10.15 7.99 -3.01
C LEU A 125 -11.22 8.99 -3.42
N ASN A 126 -11.56 9.97 -2.57
CA ASN A 126 -12.50 11.03 -2.91
C ASN A 126 -11.99 11.93 -4.06
N HIS A 127 -10.68 12.16 -4.16
CA HIS A 127 -10.08 12.88 -5.30
C HIS A 127 -10.06 12.04 -6.58
N LEU A 128 -9.83 10.73 -6.46
CA LEU A 128 -9.86 9.83 -7.62
C LEU A 128 -11.26 9.69 -8.20
N GLN A 129 -12.28 9.61 -7.34
CA GLN A 129 -13.68 9.44 -7.72
C GLN A 129 -14.53 10.48 -6.97
N PRO A 130 -14.76 11.67 -7.53
CA PRO A 130 -15.70 12.63 -6.98
C PRO A 130 -17.09 12.00 -6.81
N GLY A 131 -17.71 12.19 -5.62
CA GLY A 131 -19.02 11.62 -5.31
C GLY A 131 -18.99 10.31 -4.51
N LEU A 132 -17.81 9.78 -4.16
CA LEU A 132 -17.70 8.67 -3.20
C LEU A 132 -18.10 9.09 -1.77
N ASP A 133 -17.86 10.34 -1.42
CA ASP A 133 -18.17 10.95 -0.10
C ASP A 133 -17.72 10.09 1.08
N LEU A 134 -16.56 9.44 0.96
CA LEU A 134 -15.97 8.66 2.04
C LEU A 134 -15.64 9.57 3.22
N ALA A 135 -16.03 9.15 4.42
CA ALA A 135 -15.75 9.91 5.64
C ALA A 135 -14.23 10.06 5.85
N THR A 136 -13.76 11.30 5.97
CA THR A 136 -12.36 11.64 6.19
C THR A 136 -12.11 12.07 7.64
N GLY A 137 -10.95 11.74 8.21
CA GLY A 137 -10.53 12.18 9.53
C GLY A 137 -11.17 11.44 10.71
N GLU A 138 -11.28 12.12 11.85
CA GLU A 138 -11.77 11.55 13.13
C GLU A 138 -13.23 11.10 13.09
N ILE A 139 -14.03 11.63 12.18
CA ILE A 139 -15.45 11.27 11.99
C ILE A 139 -15.59 9.80 11.57
N SER A 140 -14.67 9.31 10.77
CA SER A 140 -14.62 7.88 10.37
C SER A 140 -14.45 6.94 11.58
N GLN A 141 -13.68 7.35 12.59
CA GLN A 141 -13.48 6.56 13.82
C GLN A 141 -14.71 6.58 14.73
N ALA A 142 -15.43 7.69 14.81
CA ALA A 142 -16.61 7.83 15.66
C ALA A 142 -17.80 7.01 15.13
N LEU A 143 -18.00 6.99 13.81
CA LEU A 143 -19.05 6.20 13.17
C LEU A 143 -18.82 4.68 13.27
N ASN A 144 -17.56 4.24 13.29
CA ASN A 144 -17.21 2.80 13.38
C ASN A 144 -17.24 2.24 14.81
N ARG A 145 -17.25 3.09 15.86
CA ARG A 145 -17.30 2.61 17.26
C ARG A 145 -18.69 2.24 17.76
N GLY A 146 -19.74 2.57 17.03
CA GLY A 146 -21.14 2.42 17.50
C GLY A 146 -21.96 1.29 16.89
N LYS A 147 -21.44 0.56 15.90
CA LYS A 147 -22.17 -0.56 15.28
C LYS A 147 -21.27 -1.79 15.16
N HIS A 148 -21.71 -2.90 15.72
CA HIS A 148 -21.28 -4.24 15.30
C HIS A 148 -21.70 -4.44 13.84
N THR A 149 -20.97 -3.84 12.93
CA THR A 149 -21.24 -3.99 11.50
C THR A 149 -20.28 -5.04 10.98
N THR A 150 -20.82 -6.13 10.50
CA THR A 150 -20.16 -7.11 9.62
C THR A 150 -19.31 -6.33 8.64
N CYS A 151 -17.99 -6.58 8.59
CA CYS A 151 -17.08 -5.93 7.64
C CYS A 151 -17.50 -6.30 6.23
N LYS A 152 -18.41 -5.52 5.66
CA LYS A 152 -18.82 -5.68 4.27
C LYS A 152 -17.79 -4.94 3.42
N VAL A 153 -16.95 -5.68 2.71
CA VAL A 153 -16.04 -5.11 1.72
C VAL A 153 -16.84 -4.87 0.44
N SER A 154 -16.76 -3.66 -0.07
CA SER A 154 -17.37 -3.28 -1.36
C SER A 154 -16.25 -3.04 -2.37
N LEU A 155 -16.41 -3.52 -3.60
CA LEU A 155 -15.54 -3.18 -4.71
C LEU A 155 -16.10 -1.95 -5.41
N ILE A 156 -15.32 -0.89 -5.47
CA ILE A 156 -15.68 0.40 -6.06
C ILE A 156 -14.97 0.52 -7.40
N PRO A 157 -15.67 0.74 -8.52
CA PRO A 157 -15.03 0.99 -9.80
C PRO A 157 -14.31 2.36 -9.77
N ILE A 158 -13.02 2.37 -10.00
CA ILE A 158 -12.19 3.58 -10.09
C ILE A 158 -11.20 3.41 -11.24
N ALA A 159 -11.19 4.34 -12.21
CA ALA A 159 -10.20 4.40 -13.28
C ALA A 159 -9.99 3.07 -14.03
N ASP A 160 -11.06 2.46 -14.49
CA ASP A 160 -11.07 1.16 -15.19
C ASP A 160 -10.52 -0.02 -14.36
N GLY A 161 -10.40 0.14 -13.05
CA GLY A 161 -10.06 -0.89 -12.07
C GLY A 161 -11.14 -1.03 -11.00
N LEU A 162 -10.91 -1.94 -10.06
CA LEU A 162 -11.76 -2.14 -8.89
C LEU A 162 -10.95 -1.89 -7.62
N VAL A 163 -11.43 -1.04 -6.74
CA VAL A 163 -10.79 -0.76 -5.45
C VAL A 163 -11.65 -1.30 -4.34
N ALA A 164 -11.08 -2.15 -3.50
CA ALA A 164 -11.76 -2.63 -2.30
C ALA A 164 -11.85 -1.52 -1.26
N ASP A 165 -13.07 -1.12 -0.91
CA ASP A 165 -13.33 -0.22 0.20
C ASP A 165 -13.18 -0.99 1.52
N THR A 166 -12.14 -0.64 2.25
CA THR A 166 -11.77 -1.31 3.49
C THR A 166 -11.63 -0.29 4.60
N PRO A 167 -12.69 -0.09 5.41
CA PRO A 167 -12.61 0.86 6.51
C PRO A 167 -11.53 0.46 7.52
N GLY A 168 -10.58 1.37 7.74
CA GLY A 168 -9.69 1.31 8.90
C GLY A 168 -8.56 0.28 8.84
N PHE A 169 -7.88 0.10 7.72
CA PHE A 169 -6.76 -0.79 7.60
C PHE A 169 -5.46 -0.17 8.15
N SER A 170 -5.21 -0.37 9.43
CA SER A 170 -4.03 0.18 10.11
C SER A 170 -3.18 -0.85 10.87
N SER A 171 -3.66 -2.08 11.01
CA SER A 171 -2.92 -3.11 11.76
C SER A 171 -2.39 -4.19 10.84
N TYR A 172 -1.07 -4.31 10.80
CA TYR A 172 -0.37 -5.42 10.16
C TYR A 172 -0.22 -6.53 11.16
N GLU A 173 -0.76 -7.68 10.84
CA GLU A 173 -0.44 -8.89 11.59
C GLU A 173 1.01 -9.27 11.31
N VAL A 174 1.70 -9.69 12.34
CA VAL A 174 3.05 -10.25 12.21
C VAL A 174 2.92 -11.49 11.34
N PHE A 175 3.64 -11.50 10.21
CA PHE A 175 3.68 -12.68 9.36
C PHE A 175 4.44 -13.78 10.09
N ASP A 176 3.94 -14.99 9.97
CA ASP A 176 4.63 -16.20 10.41
C ASP A 176 5.71 -16.56 9.35
N ILE A 177 6.70 -15.64 9.21
CA ILE A 177 7.83 -15.79 8.30
C ILE A 177 9.06 -16.08 9.15
N ALA A 178 9.76 -17.16 8.83
CA ALA A 178 11.03 -17.44 9.45
C ALA A 178 12.07 -16.38 9.07
N ALA A 179 12.96 -16.03 10.02
CA ALA A 179 13.94 -14.97 9.81
C ALA A 179 14.86 -15.21 8.58
N ASN A 180 15.15 -16.47 8.28
CA ASN A 180 15.94 -16.89 7.11
C ASN A 180 15.17 -16.78 5.78
N GLU A 181 13.85 -16.65 5.81
CA GLU A 181 13.02 -16.46 4.62
C GLU A 181 12.77 -15.00 4.31
N LEU A 182 13.01 -14.10 5.27
CA LEU A 182 12.69 -12.69 5.14
C LEU A 182 13.40 -12.02 3.95
N THR A 183 14.64 -12.41 3.65
CA THR A 183 15.45 -11.83 2.58
C THR A 183 14.83 -11.98 1.19
N GLN A 184 14.04 -13.02 0.95
CA GLN A 184 13.36 -13.25 -0.34
C GLN A 184 12.23 -12.26 -0.63
N TYR A 185 11.78 -11.52 0.37
CA TYR A 185 10.69 -10.53 0.24
C TYR A 185 11.19 -9.09 0.12
N PHE A 186 12.53 -8.89 0.12
CA PHE A 186 13.17 -7.62 -0.19
C PHE A 186 13.78 -7.65 -1.58
N PRO A 187 13.28 -6.89 -2.56
CA PRO A 187 13.76 -6.94 -3.94
C PRO A 187 15.28 -6.69 -4.06
N GLU A 188 15.84 -5.81 -3.21
CA GLU A 188 17.27 -5.53 -3.17
C GLU A 188 18.09 -6.75 -2.72
N PHE A 189 17.65 -7.50 -1.72
CA PHE A 189 18.32 -8.72 -1.29
C PHE A 189 18.21 -9.82 -2.33
N VAL A 190 17.05 -9.97 -2.96
CA VAL A 190 16.87 -10.95 -4.06
C VAL A 190 17.84 -10.66 -5.20
N ARG A 191 17.98 -9.37 -5.59
CA ARG A 191 18.87 -8.96 -6.67
C ARG A 191 20.36 -9.17 -6.32
N ILE A 192 20.78 -8.70 -5.14
CA ILE A 192 22.18 -8.80 -4.69
C ILE A 192 22.53 -10.25 -4.34
N GLY A 193 21.59 -11.00 -3.78
CA GLY A 193 21.77 -12.39 -3.39
C GLY A 193 22.09 -13.34 -4.53
N GLN A 194 21.77 -12.98 -5.79
CA GLN A 194 22.15 -13.76 -6.97
C GLN A 194 23.65 -13.85 -7.17
N ASP A 195 24.40 -12.84 -6.72
CA ASP A 195 25.84 -12.76 -6.83
C ASP A 195 26.56 -13.34 -5.60
N CYS A 196 25.82 -13.84 -4.60
CA CYS A 196 26.41 -14.41 -3.39
C CYS A 196 27.16 -15.72 -3.68
N LYS A 197 28.36 -15.82 -3.15
CA LYS A 197 29.24 -17.00 -3.27
C LYS A 197 28.64 -18.25 -2.63
N PHE A 198 27.86 -18.08 -1.57
CA PHE A 198 27.31 -19.20 -0.80
C PHE A 198 25.79 -19.31 -1.00
N ARG A 199 25.33 -20.52 -1.27
CA ARG A 199 23.88 -20.81 -1.32
C ARG A 199 23.29 -20.76 0.08
N GLY A 200 22.17 -20.04 0.24
CA GLY A 200 21.49 -19.88 1.54
C GLY A 200 22.13 -18.84 2.45
N CYS A 201 22.91 -17.91 1.89
CA CYS A 201 23.41 -16.73 2.60
C CYS A 201 22.24 -15.89 3.11
N VAL A 202 22.24 -15.60 4.40
CA VAL A 202 21.22 -14.72 5.03
C VAL A 202 21.71 -13.29 5.26
N HIS A 203 22.93 -12.97 4.80
CA HIS A 203 23.55 -11.63 4.84
C HIS A 203 23.70 -11.04 6.26
N ILE A 204 23.88 -11.88 7.30
CA ILE A 204 23.99 -11.40 8.67
C ILE A 204 25.45 -11.38 9.16
N ASN A 205 26.19 -12.47 9.01
CA ASN A 205 27.59 -12.58 9.49
C ASN A 205 28.45 -13.49 8.62
N GLU A 206 28.03 -13.82 7.43
CA GLU A 206 28.79 -14.68 6.54
C GLU A 206 30.03 -13.94 5.98
N PRO A 207 31.16 -14.62 5.80
CA PRO A 207 32.33 -14.02 5.17
C PRO A 207 32.03 -13.68 3.71
N GLN A 208 32.35 -12.46 3.31
CA GLN A 208 32.19 -11.97 1.93
C GLN A 208 33.18 -12.62 0.95
#